data_f9a47bd72ed7d151eb83ab4f80aada37
#
_entry.id   f9a47bd72ed7d151eb83ab4f80aada37
#
_cell.length_a   1.000
_cell.length_b   1.000
_cell.length_c   1.000
_cell.angle_alpha   90.00
_cell.angle_beta   90.00
_cell.angle_gamma   90.00
#
_symmetry.space_group_name_H-M   'P 1'
#
loop_
_entity.id
_entity.type
_entity.pdbx_description
1 polymer ?
#
loop_
_entity_poly.entity_id
_entity_poly.type
_entity_poly.pdbx_seq_one_letter_code
_entity_poly.pdbx_strand_id
1 'polypeptide(L)'
;MLITISRQYGAGGSEVARRVAEALGWRLVDNDLVERIAARAGLSSEEVAGIEERTPSFIERLAQVLATATPELFPPTTGTVPELSEATLVRITEAVVTEAAAQGRAVLVGRSAPAVLARERDALHVKLVASRPFRIRVAAARLGLELKDAERVTQQTDAQRERYHREHYAREWSDPVGYHMVLNTERLGYEGAAAIIVAEAGRRGWTGAGGSGRERTGAGDHSPD
;
A
#
# COMPACT_ATOMS: atom_id res chain seq x y z
N MET A 1 7.39 3.16 -12.28
CA MET A 1 6.53 1.96 -12.36
C MET A 1 6.19 1.53 -10.94
N LEU A 2 4.92 1.49 -10.61
CA LEU A 2 4.42 1.22 -9.25
C LEU A 2 3.16 0.38 -9.31
N ILE A 3 2.98 -0.52 -8.34
CA ILE A 3 1.74 -1.24 -8.13
C ILE A 3 1.25 -0.93 -6.73
N THR A 4 0.04 -0.44 -6.59
CA THR A 4 -0.58 -0.18 -5.28
C THR A 4 -1.70 -1.17 -5.05
N ILE A 5 -1.73 -1.78 -3.87
CA ILE A 5 -2.73 -2.78 -3.49
C ILE A 5 -3.55 -2.26 -2.30
N SER A 6 -4.77 -1.81 -2.60
CA SER A 6 -5.81 -1.58 -1.60
C SER A 6 -6.56 -2.89 -1.34
N ARG A 7 -7.06 -3.11 -0.14
CA ARG A 7 -7.67 -4.40 0.21
C ARG A 7 -8.68 -4.28 1.33
N GLN A 8 -9.76 -5.04 1.22
CA GLN A 8 -10.62 -5.33 2.36
C GLN A 8 -9.85 -6.18 3.38
N TYR A 9 -10.16 -6.03 4.68
CA TYR A 9 -9.53 -6.84 5.71
C TYR A 9 -9.90 -8.32 5.52
N GLY A 10 -8.91 -9.20 5.59
CA GLY A 10 -9.09 -10.62 5.31
C GLY A 10 -9.13 -11.02 3.82
N ALA A 11 -8.95 -10.07 2.88
CA ALA A 11 -8.88 -10.38 1.45
C ALA A 11 -7.46 -10.78 0.95
N GLY A 12 -6.49 -11.02 1.84
CA GLY A 12 -5.17 -11.56 1.46
C GLY A 12 -4.22 -10.55 0.81
N GLY A 13 -4.33 -9.25 1.13
CA GLY A 13 -3.55 -8.20 0.48
C GLY A 13 -2.06 -8.39 0.55
N SER A 14 -1.49 -8.67 1.72
CA SER A 14 -0.04 -8.86 1.90
C SER A 14 0.47 -10.09 1.15
N GLU A 15 -0.30 -11.18 1.12
CA GLU A 15 0.08 -12.41 0.41
C GLU A 15 0.08 -12.22 -1.11
N VAL A 16 -0.93 -11.55 -1.66
CA VAL A 16 -0.97 -11.23 -3.10
C VAL A 16 0.17 -10.27 -3.46
N ALA A 17 0.42 -9.25 -2.63
CA ALA A 17 1.49 -8.28 -2.86
C ALA A 17 2.88 -8.92 -2.85
N ARG A 18 3.14 -9.84 -1.91
CA ARG A 18 4.38 -10.59 -1.84
C ARG A 18 4.61 -11.39 -3.13
N ARG A 19 3.61 -12.14 -3.60
CA ARG A 19 3.67 -12.92 -4.85
C ARG A 19 3.93 -12.04 -6.06
N VAL A 20 3.27 -10.88 -6.15
CA VAL A 20 3.49 -9.91 -7.24
C VAL A 20 4.91 -9.36 -7.19
N ALA A 21 5.38 -8.95 -6.01
CA ALA A 21 6.73 -8.41 -5.83
C ALA A 21 7.81 -9.43 -6.20
N GLU A 22 7.66 -10.69 -5.76
CA GLU A 22 8.56 -11.80 -6.09
C GLU A 22 8.58 -12.08 -7.60
N ALA A 23 7.40 -12.19 -8.23
CA ALA A 23 7.30 -12.48 -9.66
C ALA A 23 7.91 -11.38 -10.56
N LEU A 24 7.84 -10.12 -10.12
CA LEU A 24 8.40 -8.97 -10.86
C LEU A 24 9.84 -8.64 -10.46
N GLY A 25 10.38 -9.22 -9.39
CA GLY A 25 11.64 -8.82 -8.80
C GLY A 25 11.61 -7.38 -8.25
N TRP A 26 10.45 -6.94 -7.76
CA TRP A 26 10.21 -5.60 -7.26
C TRP A 26 10.24 -5.55 -5.73
N ARG A 27 10.50 -4.37 -5.19
CA ARG A 27 10.49 -4.13 -3.75
C ARG A 27 9.05 -4.15 -3.22
N LEU A 28 8.82 -4.88 -2.14
CA LEU A 28 7.57 -4.84 -1.39
C LEU A 28 7.65 -3.76 -0.30
N VAL A 29 6.66 -2.89 -0.29
CA VAL A 29 6.45 -1.85 0.74
C VAL A 29 5.10 -2.12 1.39
N ASP A 30 5.11 -2.96 2.40
CA ASP A 30 3.95 -3.32 3.22
C ASP A 30 4.10 -2.76 4.65
N ASN A 31 3.12 -2.98 5.48
CA ASN A 31 3.16 -2.63 6.91
C ASN A 31 4.40 -3.17 7.62
N ASP A 32 4.94 -4.32 7.20
CA ASP A 32 6.20 -4.86 7.71
C ASP A 32 7.39 -3.89 7.61
N LEU A 33 7.37 -2.95 6.67
CA LEU A 33 8.41 -1.91 6.61
C LEU A 33 8.26 -0.93 7.78
N VAL A 34 7.01 -0.59 8.14
CA VAL A 34 6.74 0.27 9.32
C VAL A 34 7.06 -0.47 10.60
N GLU A 35 6.73 -1.75 10.66
CA GLU A 35 7.10 -2.61 11.78
C GLU A 35 8.62 -2.70 11.96
N ARG A 36 9.37 -2.83 10.88
CA ARG A 36 10.86 -2.82 10.94
C ARG A 36 11.42 -1.46 11.32
N ILE A 37 10.81 -0.37 10.87
CA ILE A 37 11.19 0.99 11.29
C ILE A 37 10.88 1.16 12.78
N ALA A 38 9.72 0.71 13.23
CA ALA A 38 9.31 0.74 14.62
C ALA A 38 10.19 -0.13 15.51
N ALA A 39 10.54 -1.35 15.08
CA ALA A 39 11.45 -2.24 15.79
C ALA A 39 12.88 -1.64 15.91
N ARG A 40 13.37 -0.95 14.86
CA ARG A 40 14.62 -0.20 14.92
C ARG A 40 14.57 0.98 15.90
N ALA A 41 13.37 1.48 16.14
CA ALA A 41 13.09 2.53 17.12
C ALA A 41 12.94 2.01 18.55
N GLY A 42 13.13 0.72 18.79
CA GLY A 42 12.99 0.09 20.10
C GLY A 42 11.54 -0.14 20.54
N LEU A 43 10.59 -0.18 19.60
CA LEU A 43 9.20 -0.49 19.86
C LEU A 43 8.97 -2.00 19.87
N SER A 44 8.18 -2.51 20.83
CA SER A 44 7.86 -3.93 20.94
C SER A 44 6.87 -4.39 19.86
N SER A 45 6.85 -5.70 19.57
CA SER A 45 5.89 -6.29 18.62
C SER A 45 4.43 -6.07 19.03
N GLU A 46 4.14 -5.93 20.33
CA GLU A 46 2.80 -5.61 20.84
C GLU A 46 2.42 -4.15 20.58
N GLU A 47 3.37 -3.24 20.70
CA GLU A 47 3.19 -1.83 20.35
C GLU A 47 3.01 -1.66 18.84
N VAL A 48 3.64 -2.52 18.06
CA VAL A 48 3.53 -2.56 16.58
C VAL A 48 2.20 -3.19 16.12
N ALA A 49 1.71 -4.24 16.79
CA ALA A 49 0.39 -4.82 16.53
C ALA A 49 -0.75 -3.83 16.86
N GLY A 50 -0.54 -2.95 17.83
CA GLY A 50 -1.42 -1.82 18.15
C GLY A 50 -1.47 -0.72 17.07
N ILE A 51 -0.66 -0.81 16.00
CA ILE A 51 -0.69 0.14 14.86
C ILE A 51 -2.00 0.07 14.07
N GLU A 52 -2.64 -1.09 14.05
CA GLU A 52 -4.00 -1.21 13.52
C GLU A 52 -5.05 -0.64 14.51
N GLU A 53 -4.70 -0.54 15.80
CA GLU A 53 -5.48 0.13 16.86
C GLU A 53 -4.68 1.35 17.32
N ARG A 54 -4.97 2.51 16.76
CA ARG A 54 -4.38 3.83 17.02
C ARG A 54 -4.21 4.12 18.52
N THR A 55 -3.05 3.77 19.10
CA THR A 55 -2.70 4.32 20.40
C THR A 55 -1.83 5.56 20.22
N PRO A 56 -2.16 6.70 20.87
CA PRO A 56 -1.41 7.96 20.76
C PRO A 56 0.10 7.79 20.99
N SER A 57 0.49 6.93 21.91
CA SER A 57 1.90 6.71 22.27
C SER A 57 2.77 6.08 21.18
N PHE A 58 2.20 5.25 20.29
CA PHE A 58 2.92 4.70 19.14
C PHE A 58 3.19 5.77 18.08
N ILE A 59 2.20 6.57 17.81
CA ILE A 59 2.22 7.67 16.86
C ILE A 59 3.29 8.70 17.27
N GLU A 60 3.38 9.04 18.55
CA GLU A 60 4.39 9.93 19.11
C GLU A 60 5.81 9.39 18.92
N ARG A 61 6.03 8.08 19.13
CA ARG A 61 7.35 7.47 18.95
C ARG A 61 7.74 7.34 17.50
N LEU A 62 6.81 6.99 16.61
CA LEU A 62 7.07 6.93 15.17
C LEU A 62 7.46 8.30 14.61
N ALA A 63 6.80 9.37 15.07
CA ALA A 63 7.18 10.73 14.67
C ALA A 63 8.55 11.14 15.20
N GLN A 64 8.90 10.74 16.41
CA GLN A 64 10.21 11.04 16.99
C GLN A 64 11.34 10.36 16.19
N VAL A 65 11.09 9.13 15.71
CA VAL A 65 12.03 8.38 14.85
C VAL A 65 12.13 9.01 13.46
N LEU A 66 11.00 9.41 12.88
CA LEU A 66 10.98 10.06 11.57
C LEU A 66 11.59 11.48 11.64
N ALA A 67 11.38 12.22 12.72
CA ALA A 67 12.02 13.52 12.95
C ALA A 67 13.55 13.41 13.07
N THR A 68 14.05 12.30 13.66
CA THR A 68 15.50 12.05 13.75
C THR A 68 16.09 11.50 12.45
N ALA A 69 15.29 10.76 11.66
CA ALA A 69 15.73 10.16 10.40
C ALA A 69 15.67 11.13 9.19
N THR A 70 14.84 12.17 9.26
CA THR A 70 14.65 13.18 8.19
C THR A 70 14.53 14.58 8.78
N PRO A 71 15.63 15.17 9.28
CA PRO A 71 15.61 16.50 9.91
C PRO A 71 15.16 17.63 8.96
N GLU A 72 15.24 17.42 7.66
CA GLU A 72 14.80 18.40 6.65
C GLU A 72 13.28 18.55 6.55
N LEU A 73 12.54 17.51 6.90
CA LEU A 73 11.07 17.52 6.93
C LEU A 73 10.51 17.98 8.29
N PHE A 74 11.32 17.89 9.35
CA PHE A 74 10.96 18.22 10.71
C PHE A 74 12.07 19.05 11.37
N PRO A 75 12.06 20.40 11.21
CA PRO A 75 13.06 21.23 11.90
C PRO A 75 12.95 21.06 13.42
N PRO A 76 14.08 20.98 14.15
CA PRO A 76 14.08 20.80 15.58
C PRO A 76 13.40 22.00 16.27
N THR A 77 12.16 21.81 16.68
CA THR A 77 11.46 22.74 17.54
C THR A 77 11.82 22.43 19.00
N THR A 78 12.28 23.45 19.70
CA THR A 78 12.68 23.42 21.08
C THR A 78 11.59 22.85 21.99
N GLY A 79 11.81 21.65 22.53
CA GLY A 79 11.39 21.30 23.90
C GLY A 79 10.00 20.78 24.17
N THR A 80 9.10 20.64 23.21
CA THR A 80 7.83 19.93 23.37
C THR A 80 7.64 18.94 22.23
N VAL A 81 7.44 17.67 22.56
CA VAL A 81 7.00 16.66 21.56
C VAL A 81 5.71 17.20 20.95
N PRO A 82 5.65 17.49 19.63
CA PRO A 82 4.42 17.97 19.04
C PRO A 82 3.35 16.91 19.24
N GLU A 83 2.22 17.32 19.79
CA GLU A 83 1.03 16.47 19.78
C GLU A 83 0.75 16.10 18.33
N LEU A 84 0.95 14.81 17.98
CA LEU A 84 0.86 14.36 16.59
C LEU A 84 -0.60 14.46 16.15
N SER A 85 -0.90 15.57 15.54
CA SER A 85 -2.20 15.77 14.92
C SER A 85 -2.42 14.73 13.82
N GLU A 86 -3.66 14.35 13.59
CA GLU A 86 -4.04 13.45 12.48
C GLU A 86 -3.48 13.97 11.13
N ALA A 87 -3.42 15.27 10.93
CA ALA A 87 -2.82 15.90 9.76
C ALA A 87 -1.31 15.62 9.62
N THR A 88 -0.58 15.52 10.73
CA THR A 88 0.86 15.18 10.71
C THR A 88 1.04 13.72 10.28
N LEU A 89 0.18 12.80 10.72
CA LEU A 89 0.21 11.40 10.32
C LEU A 89 -0.09 11.21 8.83
N VAL A 90 -1.03 11.97 8.30
CA VAL A 90 -1.33 11.97 6.86
C VAL A 90 -0.09 12.37 6.07
N ARG A 91 0.56 13.49 6.43
CA ARG A 91 1.79 13.97 5.78
C ARG A 91 2.93 12.95 5.83
N ILE A 92 3.13 12.30 6.98
CA ILE A 92 4.13 11.23 7.11
C ILE A 92 3.81 10.07 6.18
N THR A 93 2.56 9.65 6.13
CA THR A 93 2.11 8.57 5.26
C THR A 93 2.32 8.93 3.78
N GLU A 94 1.99 10.15 3.38
CA GLU A 94 2.20 10.66 2.03
C GLU A 94 3.68 10.74 1.67
N ALA A 95 4.53 11.21 2.58
CA ALA A 95 5.97 11.27 2.38
C ALA A 95 6.58 9.87 2.15
N VAL A 96 6.21 8.88 2.97
CA VAL A 96 6.67 7.49 2.80
C VAL A 96 6.21 6.90 1.47
N VAL A 97 4.97 7.13 1.06
CA VAL A 97 4.44 6.65 -0.22
C VAL A 97 5.16 7.34 -1.39
N THR A 98 5.38 8.65 -1.31
CA THR A 98 6.04 9.43 -2.35
C THR A 98 7.52 9.04 -2.49
N GLU A 99 8.22 8.87 -1.39
CA GLU A 99 9.62 8.39 -1.40
C GLU A 99 9.72 6.98 -1.99
N ALA A 100 8.83 6.07 -1.58
CA ALA A 100 8.78 4.73 -2.15
C ALA A 100 8.49 4.77 -3.66
N ALA A 101 7.66 5.71 -4.10
CA ALA A 101 7.35 5.93 -5.50
C ALA A 101 8.55 6.47 -6.30
N ALA A 102 9.28 7.43 -5.75
CA ALA A 102 10.46 8.01 -6.40
C ALA A 102 11.56 6.98 -6.70
N GLN A 103 11.72 5.97 -5.83
CA GLN A 103 12.66 4.88 -6.03
C GLN A 103 12.19 3.89 -7.13
N GLY A 104 10.92 3.90 -7.52
CA GLY A 104 10.34 3.06 -8.58
C GLY A 104 10.36 1.56 -8.29
N ARG A 105 9.78 0.76 -9.19
CA ARG A 105 9.70 -0.71 -9.11
C ARG A 105 9.30 -1.23 -7.73
N ALA A 106 8.18 -0.73 -7.23
CA ALA A 106 7.67 -1.08 -5.91
C ALA A 106 6.20 -1.55 -5.97
N VAL A 107 5.88 -2.50 -5.09
CA VAL A 107 4.53 -2.92 -4.75
C VAL A 107 4.21 -2.35 -3.37
N LEU A 108 3.25 -1.43 -3.30
CA LEU A 108 2.84 -0.76 -2.07
C LEU A 108 1.51 -1.33 -1.58
N VAL A 109 1.44 -1.69 -0.30
CA VAL A 109 0.22 -2.24 0.31
C VAL A 109 -0.39 -1.25 1.29
N GLY A 110 -1.62 -0.82 1.02
CA GLY A 110 -2.37 0.09 1.89
C GLY A 110 -1.87 1.54 1.86
N ARG A 111 -1.85 2.20 3.04
CA ARG A 111 -1.38 3.59 3.25
C ARG A 111 -1.98 4.61 2.30
N SER A 112 -3.22 4.36 1.90
CA SER A 112 -3.90 5.20 0.90
C SER A 112 -3.11 5.45 -0.38
N ALA A 113 -2.12 4.58 -0.69
CA ALA A 113 -1.25 4.73 -1.86
C ALA A 113 -2.01 4.97 -3.18
N PRO A 114 -3.17 4.33 -3.46
CA PRO A 114 -3.97 4.67 -4.63
C PRO A 114 -4.54 6.09 -4.63
N ALA A 115 -4.72 6.70 -3.45
CA ALA A 115 -5.19 8.08 -3.35
C ALA A 115 -4.03 9.07 -3.49
N VAL A 116 -2.93 8.83 -2.79
CA VAL A 116 -1.70 9.64 -2.85
C VAL A 116 -1.13 9.67 -4.26
N LEU A 117 -1.09 8.53 -4.94
CA LEU A 117 -0.51 8.36 -6.27
C LEU A 117 -1.57 8.43 -7.41
N ALA A 118 -2.75 8.99 -7.15
CA ALA A 118 -3.85 9.01 -8.10
C ALA A 118 -3.52 9.69 -9.45
N ARG A 119 -2.56 10.59 -9.47
CA ARG A 119 -2.10 11.31 -10.67
C ARG A 119 -0.85 10.71 -11.29
N GLU A 120 -0.29 9.66 -10.68
CA GLU A 120 0.93 9.02 -11.17
C GLU A 120 0.59 8.11 -12.36
N ARG A 121 1.09 8.47 -13.55
CA ARG A 121 0.79 7.74 -14.80
C ARG A 121 1.37 6.33 -14.83
N ASP A 122 2.50 6.13 -14.17
CA ASP A 122 3.21 4.85 -14.10
C ASP A 122 2.81 4.05 -12.85
N ALA A 123 1.56 4.20 -12.40
CA ALA A 123 0.99 3.44 -11.30
C ALA A 123 -0.16 2.52 -11.77
N LEU A 124 -0.18 1.30 -11.25
CA LEU A 124 -1.28 0.34 -11.37
C LEU A 124 -1.98 0.23 -10.01
N HIS A 125 -3.19 0.76 -9.90
CA HIS A 125 -3.98 0.71 -8.68
C HIS A 125 -4.89 -0.51 -8.70
N VAL A 126 -4.72 -1.40 -7.72
CA VAL A 126 -5.50 -2.64 -7.57
C VAL A 126 -6.24 -2.62 -6.25
N LYS A 127 -7.49 -3.08 -6.25
CA LYS A 127 -8.27 -3.36 -5.06
C LYS A 127 -8.58 -4.84 -4.95
N LEU A 128 -8.33 -5.42 -3.79
CA LEU A 128 -8.66 -6.81 -3.47
C LEU A 128 -9.90 -6.86 -2.61
N VAL A 129 -10.85 -7.69 -3.02
CA VAL A 129 -12.13 -7.90 -2.34
C VAL A 129 -12.37 -9.39 -2.15
N ALA A 130 -13.23 -9.73 -1.19
CA ALA A 130 -13.77 -11.08 -1.03
C ALA A 130 -15.09 -11.01 -0.27
N SER A 131 -15.87 -12.09 -0.26
CA SER A 131 -17.13 -12.15 0.50
C SER A 131 -16.87 -11.97 2.01
N ARG A 132 -17.83 -11.37 2.70
CA ARG A 132 -17.73 -11.16 4.15
C ARG A 132 -17.46 -12.48 4.92
N PRO A 133 -18.16 -13.60 4.65
CA PRO A 133 -17.89 -14.86 5.34
C PRO A 133 -16.48 -15.40 5.12
N PHE A 134 -15.94 -15.27 3.90
CA PHE A 134 -14.57 -15.67 3.59
C PHE A 134 -13.56 -14.85 4.41
N ARG A 135 -13.70 -13.53 4.41
CA ARG A 135 -12.80 -12.61 5.09
C ARG A 135 -12.79 -12.80 6.61
N ILE A 136 -13.97 -13.08 7.20
CA ILE A 136 -14.09 -13.38 8.63
C ILE A 136 -13.33 -14.67 8.98
N ARG A 137 -13.47 -15.74 8.18
CA ARG A 137 -12.72 -16.99 8.41
C ARG A 137 -11.20 -16.78 8.31
N VAL A 138 -10.75 -16.02 7.32
CA VAL A 138 -9.32 -15.68 7.17
C VAL A 138 -8.81 -14.88 8.36
N ALA A 139 -9.59 -13.89 8.82
CA ALA A 139 -9.26 -13.08 9.98
C ALA A 139 -9.21 -13.90 11.26
N ALA A 140 -10.20 -14.78 11.50
CA ALA A 140 -10.26 -15.67 12.65
C ALA A 140 -9.04 -16.60 12.71
N ALA A 141 -8.72 -17.25 11.60
CA ALA A 141 -7.55 -18.14 11.51
C ALA A 141 -6.22 -17.40 11.75
N ARG A 142 -6.08 -16.18 11.20
CA ARG A 142 -4.85 -15.38 11.33
C ARG A 142 -4.64 -14.86 12.75
N LEU A 143 -5.70 -14.45 13.43
CA LEU A 143 -5.65 -13.81 14.74
C LEU A 143 -5.88 -14.78 15.92
N GLY A 144 -6.27 -16.03 15.64
CA GLY A 144 -6.66 -16.97 16.68
C GLY A 144 -7.94 -16.57 17.42
N LEU A 145 -8.86 -15.89 16.73
CA LEU A 145 -10.10 -15.36 17.30
C LEU A 145 -11.32 -16.24 16.97
N GLU A 146 -12.33 -16.17 17.80
CA GLU A 146 -13.66 -16.66 17.47
C GLU A 146 -14.28 -15.88 16.29
N LEU A 147 -15.14 -16.53 15.50
CA LEU A 147 -15.72 -15.91 14.30
C LEU A 147 -16.42 -14.57 14.58
N LYS A 148 -17.11 -14.45 15.71
CA LYS A 148 -17.82 -13.22 16.11
C LYS A 148 -16.85 -12.05 16.35
N ASP A 149 -15.72 -12.32 17.00
CA ASP A 149 -14.72 -11.29 17.24
C ASP A 149 -13.96 -10.92 15.97
N ALA A 150 -13.63 -11.91 15.14
CA ALA A 150 -13.05 -11.69 13.82
C ALA A 150 -13.98 -10.87 12.89
N GLU A 151 -15.31 -11.09 12.98
CA GLU A 151 -16.28 -10.27 12.26
C GLU A 151 -16.24 -8.82 12.69
N ARG A 152 -16.22 -8.56 13.99
CA ARG A 152 -16.11 -7.22 14.56
C ARG A 152 -14.83 -6.51 14.08
N VAL A 153 -13.67 -7.18 14.18
CA VAL A 153 -12.38 -6.63 13.71
C VAL A 153 -12.43 -6.31 12.21
N THR A 154 -12.95 -7.25 11.41
CA THR A 154 -13.08 -7.08 9.94
C THR A 154 -13.92 -5.84 9.60
N GLN A 155 -15.06 -5.68 10.25
CA GLN A 155 -15.97 -4.57 10.00
C GLN A 155 -15.39 -3.23 10.48
N GLN A 156 -14.79 -3.19 11.66
CA GLN A 156 -14.17 -1.97 12.22
C GLN A 156 -13.01 -1.49 11.35
N THR A 157 -12.14 -2.41 10.94
CA THR A 157 -10.98 -2.07 10.11
C THR A 157 -11.39 -1.51 8.74
N ASP A 158 -12.38 -2.13 8.08
CA ASP A 158 -12.84 -1.62 6.79
C ASP A 158 -13.55 -0.26 6.94
N ALA A 159 -14.37 -0.07 7.99
CA ALA A 159 -15.02 1.21 8.28
C ALA A 159 -14.00 2.34 8.58
N GLN A 160 -12.92 2.02 9.29
CA GLN A 160 -11.82 2.97 9.54
C GLN A 160 -11.13 3.39 8.22
N ARG A 161 -10.86 2.43 7.32
CA ARG A 161 -10.25 2.72 6.01
C ARG A 161 -11.17 3.60 5.16
N GLU A 162 -12.46 3.28 5.13
CA GLU A 162 -13.46 4.06 4.40
C GLU A 162 -13.54 5.51 4.91
N ARG A 163 -13.62 5.67 6.25
CA ARG A 163 -13.62 6.97 6.89
C ARG A 163 -12.34 7.75 6.56
N TYR A 164 -11.17 7.14 6.70
CA TYR A 164 -9.87 7.77 6.43
C TYR A 164 -9.77 8.26 4.98
N HIS A 165 -10.20 7.47 4.00
CA HIS A 165 -10.21 7.88 2.59
C HIS A 165 -11.15 9.05 2.32
N ARG A 166 -12.33 9.06 2.95
CA ARG A 166 -13.30 10.14 2.80
C ARG A 166 -12.81 11.45 3.44
N GLU A 167 -12.29 11.39 4.65
CA GLU A 167 -11.86 12.57 5.42
C GLU A 167 -10.61 13.23 4.84
N HIS A 168 -9.62 12.45 4.41
CA HIS A 168 -8.33 13.00 3.99
C HIS A 168 -8.16 13.14 2.47
N TYR A 169 -8.89 12.37 1.69
CA TYR A 169 -8.72 12.36 0.23
C TYR A 169 -10.00 12.68 -0.53
N ALA A 170 -11.11 12.94 0.15
CA ALA A 170 -12.43 13.16 -0.46
C ALA A 170 -12.81 12.05 -1.48
N ARG A 171 -12.48 10.79 -1.16
CA ARG A 171 -12.68 9.63 -2.04
C ARG A 171 -13.47 8.54 -1.33
N GLU A 172 -14.37 7.91 -2.08
CA GLU A 172 -15.03 6.68 -1.64
C GLU A 172 -14.06 5.49 -1.82
N TRP A 173 -13.63 4.92 -0.70
CA TRP A 173 -12.68 3.79 -0.73
C TRP A 173 -13.26 2.55 -1.41
N SER A 174 -14.58 2.35 -1.36
CA SER A 174 -15.29 1.24 -1.97
C SER A 174 -15.58 1.42 -3.46
N ASP A 175 -15.49 2.65 -3.99
CA ASP A 175 -15.76 2.95 -5.40
C ASP A 175 -14.73 2.26 -6.33
N PRO A 176 -15.16 1.35 -7.23
CA PRO A 176 -14.28 0.67 -8.15
C PRO A 176 -13.61 1.62 -9.17
N VAL A 177 -14.21 2.76 -9.47
CA VAL A 177 -13.65 3.77 -10.41
C VAL A 177 -12.32 4.33 -9.92
N GLY A 178 -12.06 4.28 -8.61
CA GLY A 178 -10.80 4.68 -8.01
C GLY A 178 -9.62 3.73 -8.27
N TYR A 179 -9.85 2.60 -8.97
CA TYR A 179 -8.85 1.55 -9.19
C TYR A 179 -8.83 1.12 -10.66
N HIS A 180 -7.67 0.70 -11.14
CA HIS A 180 -7.54 0.12 -12.47
C HIS A 180 -8.09 -1.32 -12.52
N MET A 181 -8.06 -2.04 -11.38
CA MET A 181 -8.52 -3.41 -11.27
C MET A 181 -9.15 -3.66 -9.89
N VAL A 182 -10.26 -4.39 -9.86
CA VAL A 182 -10.86 -4.92 -8.62
C VAL A 182 -10.92 -6.43 -8.74
N LEU A 183 -10.20 -7.15 -7.88
CA LEU A 183 -10.04 -8.61 -7.97
C LEU A 183 -10.65 -9.30 -6.75
N ASN A 184 -11.47 -10.31 -6.99
CA ASN A 184 -12.08 -11.12 -5.94
C ASN A 184 -11.15 -12.31 -5.62
N THR A 185 -10.44 -12.21 -4.50
CA THR A 185 -9.45 -13.21 -4.08
C THR A 185 -10.06 -14.52 -3.58
N GLU A 186 -11.32 -14.53 -3.16
CA GLU A 186 -12.04 -15.78 -2.84
C GLU A 186 -12.27 -16.62 -4.10
N ARG A 187 -12.53 -15.97 -5.24
CA ARG A 187 -12.80 -16.63 -6.52
C ARG A 187 -11.55 -17.00 -7.29
N LEU A 188 -10.56 -16.12 -7.26
CA LEU A 188 -9.31 -16.28 -8.02
C LEU A 188 -8.22 -17.05 -7.26
N GLY A 189 -8.33 -17.13 -5.95
CA GLY A 189 -7.19 -17.46 -5.09
C GLY A 189 -6.16 -16.33 -5.07
N TYR A 190 -5.22 -16.39 -4.15
CA TYR A 190 -4.16 -15.38 -4.04
C TYR A 190 -3.16 -15.48 -5.20
N GLU A 191 -2.89 -16.67 -5.66
CA GLU A 191 -2.01 -16.94 -6.80
C GLU A 191 -2.62 -16.42 -8.11
N GLY A 192 -3.89 -16.75 -8.39
CA GLY A 192 -4.58 -16.26 -9.58
C GLY A 192 -4.71 -14.73 -9.60
N ALA A 193 -5.00 -14.10 -8.46
CA ALA A 193 -5.02 -12.65 -8.36
C ALA A 193 -3.63 -12.03 -8.63
N ALA A 194 -2.56 -12.61 -8.11
CA ALA A 194 -1.21 -12.16 -8.37
C ALA A 194 -0.82 -12.33 -9.85
N ALA A 195 -1.16 -13.46 -10.46
CA ALA A 195 -0.88 -13.72 -11.88
C ALA A 195 -1.55 -12.70 -12.80
N ILE A 196 -2.80 -12.29 -12.52
CA ILE A 196 -3.52 -11.27 -13.28
C ILE A 196 -2.81 -9.91 -13.16
N ILE A 197 -2.37 -9.53 -11.96
CA ILE A 197 -1.63 -8.28 -11.74
C ILE A 197 -0.30 -8.28 -12.51
N VAL A 198 0.44 -9.38 -12.46
CA VAL A 198 1.72 -9.54 -13.18
C VAL A 198 1.51 -9.49 -14.70
N ALA A 199 0.46 -10.13 -15.20
CA ALA A 199 0.10 -10.08 -16.63
C ALA A 199 -0.20 -8.65 -17.09
N GLU A 200 -0.94 -7.87 -16.30
CA GLU A 200 -1.21 -6.45 -16.61
C GLU A 200 0.06 -5.60 -16.55
N ALA A 201 0.96 -5.85 -15.60
CA ALA A 201 2.28 -5.22 -15.56
C ALA A 201 3.10 -5.54 -16.83
N GLY A 202 3.04 -6.79 -17.30
CA GLY A 202 3.64 -7.22 -18.57
C GLY A 202 3.06 -6.50 -19.78
N ARG A 203 1.72 -6.37 -19.86
CA ARG A 203 1.04 -5.62 -20.93
C ARG A 203 1.47 -4.15 -20.97
N ARG A 204 1.79 -3.57 -19.81
CA ARG A 204 2.33 -2.20 -19.70
C ARG A 204 3.83 -2.11 -20.02
N GLY A 205 4.49 -3.21 -20.33
CA GLY A 205 5.93 -3.27 -20.61
C GLY A 205 6.80 -3.19 -19.35
N TRP A 206 6.29 -3.57 -18.18
CA TRP A 206 6.97 -3.44 -16.89
C TRP A 206 7.76 -4.70 -16.46
N THR A 207 7.61 -5.81 -17.17
CA THR A 207 8.23 -7.12 -16.85
C THR A 207 9.58 -7.36 -17.54
N GLY A 208 10.12 -6.41 -18.30
CA GLY A 208 11.41 -6.58 -19.00
C GLY A 208 12.60 -6.39 -18.07
N ALA A 209 13.50 -7.36 -18.03
CA ALA A 209 14.87 -7.17 -17.59
C ALA A 209 15.58 -6.23 -18.58
N GLY A 210 16.13 -5.09 -18.08
CA GLY A 210 17.11 -4.25 -18.77
C GLY A 210 16.70 -3.74 -20.15
N GLY A 211 16.51 -2.42 -20.27
CA GLY A 211 16.19 -1.75 -21.51
C GLY A 211 17.06 -2.15 -22.69
N SER A 212 16.44 -2.71 -23.70
CA SER A 212 16.90 -2.56 -25.06
C SER A 212 16.01 -1.51 -25.68
N GLY A 213 16.62 -0.36 -26.01
CA GLY A 213 15.97 0.73 -26.70
C GLY A 213 15.25 0.21 -27.96
N ARG A 214 13.98 0.52 -28.07
CA ARG A 214 13.38 0.54 -29.40
C ARG A 214 13.99 1.73 -30.11
N GLU A 215 15.02 1.45 -30.90
CA GLU A 215 15.42 2.30 -32.01
C GLU A 215 14.18 2.55 -32.86
N ARG A 216 13.73 3.80 -32.89
CA ARG A 216 12.82 4.26 -33.92
C ARG A 216 13.61 4.25 -35.23
N THR A 217 13.50 3.19 -35.99
CA THR A 217 13.91 3.21 -37.37
C THR A 217 13.06 4.27 -38.07
N GLY A 218 13.71 5.40 -38.34
CA GLY A 218 13.18 6.42 -39.23
C GLY A 218 12.95 5.81 -40.63
N ALA A 219 11.70 5.79 -41.03
CA ALA A 219 11.37 5.54 -42.42
C ALA A 219 11.89 6.73 -43.24
N GLY A 220 12.92 6.46 -44.02
CA GLY A 220 13.46 7.40 -44.99
C GLY A 220 12.42 7.71 -46.04
N ASP A 221 12.23 8.98 -46.26
CA ASP A 221 11.59 9.60 -47.40
C ASP A 221 12.33 9.15 -48.65
N HIS A 222 11.62 8.47 -49.53
CA HIS A 222 12.04 8.24 -50.91
C HIS A 222 10.92 8.72 -51.83
N SER A 223 11.02 9.95 -52.29
CA SER A 223 10.36 10.39 -53.52
C SER A 223 11.15 9.89 -54.71
N PRO A 224 10.52 9.31 -55.73
CA PRO A 224 11.05 9.27 -57.09
C PRO A 224 10.44 10.36 -57.95
N ASP A 225 11.25 10.86 -58.84
CA ASP A 225 10.99 11.74 -59.98
C ASP A 225 9.72 11.49 -60.77
#